data_f8171afcf03569d5d066dc5c5dc93f79
#
_entry.id   f8171afcf03569d5d066dc5c5dc93f79
#
_cell.length_a   1.000
_cell.length_b   1.000
_cell.length_c   1.000
_cell.angle_alpha   90.00
_cell.angle_beta   90.00
_cell.angle_gamma   90.00
#
_symmetry.space_group_name_H-M   'P 1'
#
loop_
_entity.id
_entity.type
_entity.pdbx_description
1 polymer ?
#
loop_
_entity_poly.entity_id
_entity_poly.type
_entity_poly.pdbx_seq_one_letter_code
_entity_poly.pdbx_strand_id
1 'polypeptide(L)'
;TKWRAPWWNWNAASYLLGGGKDPEVKSPDALNLPLTAQFASGGLIARSGWKAGDTVFGCYFNVPTKVSAHKRRESGNFVFGYNGFPIVVHSGNTNLYRRPIHQLSIRTSAANTVTVDGADQLPVKQQNCATLEFRDEPEMLLLRKDMRSAYSQPMKTMIRTFAWLKKQNRLVVMDQMSSEKGTFEFRAHLHLNNMRHDASLKKLTEKSFHYVHPKAELRIQTNAPCTVSSGYTVSDIGSIWNEKLQQAEADRGNTFV
;
A
#
# COMPACT_ATOMS: atom_id res chain seq x y z
N THR A 1 -8.47 -19.66 -31.00
CA THR A 1 -8.21 -18.54 -30.06
C THR A 1 -6.92 -17.84 -30.47
N LYS A 2 -7.03 -16.65 -31.07
CA LYS A 2 -5.87 -15.84 -31.43
C LYS A 2 -5.27 -15.29 -30.13
N TRP A 3 -4.20 -15.87 -29.66
CA TRP A 3 -3.37 -15.28 -28.62
C TRP A 3 -2.81 -13.97 -29.17
N ARG A 4 -3.33 -12.84 -28.72
CA ARG A 4 -2.63 -11.57 -28.84
C ARG A 4 -1.62 -11.54 -27.71
N ALA A 5 -0.35 -11.80 -28.03
CA ALA A 5 0.73 -11.64 -27.10
C ALA A 5 0.71 -10.17 -26.61
N PRO A 6 0.51 -9.90 -25.33
CA PRO A 6 0.63 -8.54 -24.82
C PRO A 6 2.06 -8.04 -25.07
N TRP A 7 2.21 -6.75 -25.30
CA TRP A 7 3.49 -6.08 -25.59
C TRP A 7 4.56 -6.24 -24.47
N TRP A 8 4.20 -6.80 -23.30
CA TRP A 8 5.12 -7.15 -22.22
C TRP A 8 5.67 -8.58 -22.28
N ASN A 9 5.46 -9.34 -23.34
CA ASN A 9 5.98 -10.69 -23.49
C ASN A 9 7.49 -10.74 -23.83
N TRP A 10 8.25 -9.83 -23.21
CA TRP A 10 9.71 -9.89 -23.25
C TRP A 10 10.25 -11.21 -22.70
N ASN A 11 9.52 -11.86 -21.78
CA ASN A 11 9.88 -13.18 -21.27
C ASN A 11 9.88 -14.25 -22.36
N ALA A 12 8.91 -14.22 -23.28
CA ALA A 12 8.88 -15.15 -24.42
C ALA A 12 10.04 -14.88 -25.38
N ALA A 13 10.35 -13.60 -25.64
CA ALA A 13 11.50 -13.23 -26.48
C ALA A 13 12.82 -13.64 -25.81
N SER A 14 12.97 -13.42 -24.52
CA SER A 14 14.16 -13.84 -23.76
C SER A 14 14.32 -15.35 -23.74
N TYR A 15 13.24 -16.10 -23.62
CA TYR A 15 13.23 -17.56 -23.70
C TYR A 15 13.69 -18.05 -25.10
N LEU A 16 13.12 -17.49 -26.15
CA LEU A 16 13.48 -17.85 -27.54
C LEU A 16 14.90 -17.47 -27.88
N LEU A 17 15.36 -16.28 -27.47
CA LEU A 17 16.72 -15.81 -27.69
C LEU A 17 17.76 -16.59 -26.84
N GLY A 18 17.33 -17.13 -25.70
CA GLY A 18 18.13 -18.00 -24.83
C GLY A 18 18.25 -19.45 -25.35
N GLY A 19 17.74 -19.75 -26.56
CA GLY A 19 17.80 -21.08 -27.16
C GLY A 19 16.71 -22.04 -26.69
N GLY A 20 15.63 -21.53 -26.11
CA GLY A 20 14.45 -22.33 -25.73
C GLY A 20 14.68 -23.32 -24.60
N LYS A 21 15.78 -23.23 -23.89
CA LYS A 21 16.03 -24.05 -22.69
C LYS A 21 15.41 -23.39 -21.49
N ASP A 22 14.66 -24.16 -20.69
CA ASP A 22 14.20 -23.66 -19.40
C ASP A 22 15.40 -23.37 -18.52
N PRO A 23 15.53 -22.14 -18.00
CA PRO A 23 16.58 -21.84 -17.04
C PRO A 23 16.36 -22.69 -15.79
N GLU A 24 17.44 -23.12 -15.17
CA GLU A 24 17.37 -23.77 -13.86
C GLU A 24 16.67 -22.81 -12.88
N VAL A 25 15.50 -23.23 -12.39
CA VAL A 25 14.72 -22.45 -11.42
C VAL A 25 15.42 -22.55 -10.06
N LYS A 26 15.99 -21.46 -9.61
CA LYS A 26 16.59 -21.35 -8.27
C LYS A 26 15.66 -20.56 -7.36
N SER A 27 15.54 -20.99 -6.10
CA SER A 27 14.83 -20.22 -5.10
C SER A 27 15.57 -18.91 -4.80
N PRO A 28 14.88 -17.85 -4.35
CA PRO A 28 15.52 -16.62 -3.94
C PRO A 28 16.61 -16.82 -2.85
N ASP A 29 16.39 -17.78 -1.95
CA ASP A 29 17.38 -18.17 -0.94
C ASP A 29 18.66 -18.74 -1.59
N ALA A 30 18.51 -19.61 -2.59
CA ALA A 30 19.65 -20.18 -3.32
C ALA A 30 20.42 -19.12 -4.14
N LEU A 31 19.77 -17.99 -4.45
CA LEU A 31 20.37 -16.84 -5.12
C LEU A 31 20.93 -15.81 -4.13
N ASN A 32 20.84 -16.05 -2.81
CA ASN A 32 21.21 -15.11 -1.75
C ASN A 32 20.59 -13.71 -1.94
N LEU A 33 19.34 -13.63 -2.42
CA LEU A 33 18.68 -12.35 -2.59
C LEU A 33 18.41 -11.71 -1.23
N PRO A 34 18.62 -10.39 -1.08
CA PRO A 34 18.42 -9.70 0.18
C PRO A 34 16.94 -9.71 0.58
N LEU A 35 16.67 -9.92 1.87
CA LEU A 35 15.32 -9.86 2.41
C LEU A 35 14.73 -8.45 2.40
N THR A 36 15.59 -7.44 2.36
CA THR A 36 15.19 -6.02 2.31
C THR A 36 15.82 -5.33 1.11
N ALA A 37 15.01 -4.56 0.40
CA ALA A 37 15.45 -3.74 -0.72
C ALA A 37 14.83 -2.35 -0.66
N GLN A 38 15.66 -1.32 -0.81
CA GLN A 38 15.23 0.07 -1.01
C GLN A 38 15.42 0.45 -2.47
N PHE A 39 14.44 1.17 -3.01
CA PHE A 39 14.46 1.61 -4.39
C PHE A 39 14.60 3.13 -4.47
N ALA A 40 15.43 3.60 -5.38
CA ALA A 40 15.61 5.03 -5.63
C ALA A 40 14.29 5.75 -6.01
N SER A 41 13.28 5.00 -6.47
CA SER A 41 11.93 5.51 -6.72
C SER A 41 11.11 5.81 -5.45
N GLY A 42 11.66 5.53 -4.26
CA GLY A 42 11.02 5.79 -2.96
C GLY A 42 10.32 4.58 -2.34
N GLY A 43 10.42 3.42 -2.97
CA GLY A 43 9.87 2.17 -2.42
C GLY A 43 10.83 1.48 -1.45
N LEU A 44 10.26 0.71 -0.52
CA LEU A 44 10.97 -0.26 0.31
C LEU A 44 10.14 -1.54 0.34
N ILE A 45 10.79 -2.68 0.21
CA ILE A 45 10.21 -4.00 0.44
C ILE A 45 11.11 -4.74 1.42
N ALA A 46 10.51 -5.35 2.43
CA ALA A 46 11.19 -6.19 3.42
C ALA A 46 10.39 -7.48 3.66
N ARG A 47 11.11 -8.56 3.94
CA ARG A 47 10.55 -9.90 4.15
C ARG A 47 11.15 -10.54 5.39
N SER A 48 10.41 -11.42 6.05
CA SER A 48 10.98 -12.29 7.09
C SER A 48 11.74 -13.49 6.51
N GLY A 49 11.47 -13.83 5.26
CA GLY A 49 12.09 -14.90 4.49
C GLY A 49 11.47 -15.02 3.11
N TRP A 50 11.78 -16.09 2.38
CA TRP A 50 11.33 -16.36 1.03
C TRP A 50 10.31 -17.51 0.93
N LYS A 51 9.83 -18.03 2.06
CA LYS A 51 8.84 -19.11 2.10
C LYS A 51 7.42 -18.56 2.06
N ALA A 52 6.46 -19.41 1.68
CA ALA A 52 5.06 -19.02 1.62
C ALA A 52 4.51 -18.51 2.96
N GLY A 53 5.00 -19.05 4.10
CA GLY A 53 4.59 -18.64 5.45
C GLY A 53 5.23 -17.34 5.95
N ASP A 54 6.06 -16.69 5.14
CA ASP A 54 6.77 -15.50 5.56
C ASP A 54 5.93 -14.23 5.44
N THR A 55 6.33 -13.24 6.24
CA THR A 55 5.73 -11.91 6.24
C THR A 55 6.39 -11.03 5.18
N VAL A 56 5.60 -10.19 4.55
CA VAL A 56 6.04 -9.16 3.62
C VAL A 56 5.53 -7.82 4.09
N PHE A 57 6.43 -6.87 4.23
CA PHE A 57 6.15 -5.45 4.42
C PHE A 57 6.65 -4.67 3.21
N GLY A 58 5.84 -3.75 2.71
CA GLY A 58 6.25 -2.82 1.66
C GLY A 58 5.70 -1.44 1.94
N CYS A 59 6.46 -0.40 1.62
CA CYS A 59 5.96 0.97 1.70
C CYS A 59 6.50 1.82 0.54
N TYR A 60 5.83 2.94 0.30
CA TYR A 60 6.15 3.83 -0.78
C TYR A 60 6.09 5.30 -0.36
N PHE A 61 7.08 6.08 -0.79
CA PHE A 61 7.13 7.52 -0.59
C PHE A 61 7.54 8.19 -1.91
N ASN A 62 6.85 9.26 -2.26
CA ASN A 62 7.23 10.02 -3.42
C ASN A 62 8.56 10.75 -3.19
N VAL A 63 9.43 10.61 -4.15
CA VAL A 63 10.72 11.31 -4.25
C VAL A 63 10.78 12.03 -5.59
N PRO A 64 11.58 13.09 -5.74
CA PRO A 64 11.76 13.77 -7.01
C PRO A 64 12.22 12.80 -8.09
N THR A 65 11.44 12.67 -9.15
CA THR A 65 11.82 11.86 -10.30
C THR A 65 11.44 12.57 -11.59
N LYS A 66 12.18 12.32 -12.67
CA LYS A 66 11.87 12.84 -14.01
C LYS A 66 10.59 12.25 -14.58
N VAL A 67 10.22 11.02 -14.15
CA VAL A 67 9.02 10.31 -14.63
C VAL A 67 7.93 10.40 -13.57
N SER A 68 6.81 11.04 -13.91
CA SER A 68 5.64 11.19 -13.03
C SER A 68 4.40 10.45 -13.54
N ALA A 69 4.51 9.70 -14.64
CA ALA A 69 3.39 8.93 -15.18
C ALA A 69 3.01 7.80 -14.19
N HIS A 70 1.71 7.57 -14.04
CA HIS A 70 1.13 6.53 -13.18
C HIS A 70 1.44 6.64 -11.68
N LYS A 71 1.97 7.77 -11.22
CA LYS A 71 2.20 8.03 -9.80
C LYS A 71 0.93 8.57 -9.13
N ARG A 72 0.73 8.18 -7.88
CA ARG A 72 -0.42 8.54 -7.07
C ARG A 72 -0.03 9.43 -5.90
N ARG A 73 -1.03 10.08 -5.31
CA ARG A 73 -0.89 10.92 -4.10
C ARG A 73 -0.93 10.04 -2.87
N GLU A 74 0.05 9.16 -2.73
CA GLU A 74 0.07 8.07 -1.77
C GLU A 74 1.38 7.95 -0.98
N SER A 75 2.09 9.04 -0.79
CA SER A 75 3.28 9.01 0.07
C SER A 75 2.93 8.48 1.46
N GLY A 76 3.74 7.55 1.94
CA GLY A 76 3.49 6.85 3.19
C GLY A 76 2.55 5.66 3.08
N ASN A 77 2.06 5.32 1.88
CA ASN A 77 1.29 4.10 1.66
C ASN A 77 2.12 2.86 1.99
N PHE A 78 1.47 1.85 2.54
CA PHE A 78 2.13 0.59 2.86
C PHE A 78 1.21 -0.60 2.61
N VAL A 79 1.84 -1.76 2.46
CA VAL A 79 1.21 -3.06 2.37
C VAL A 79 1.82 -3.99 3.41
N PHE A 80 1.02 -4.89 3.94
CA PHE A 80 1.47 -5.88 4.89
C PHE A 80 0.77 -7.20 4.62
N GLY A 81 1.53 -8.27 4.47
CA GLY A 81 1.02 -9.58 4.14
C GLY A 81 1.71 -10.68 4.91
N TYR A 82 1.00 -11.78 5.09
CA TYR A 82 1.46 -12.98 5.77
C TYR A 82 0.95 -14.22 5.06
N ASN A 83 1.73 -15.29 5.06
CA ASN A 83 1.36 -16.58 4.48
C ASN A 83 0.90 -16.49 3.01
N GLY A 84 1.63 -15.70 2.20
CA GLY A 84 1.30 -15.49 0.79
C GLY A 84 0.00 -14.69 0.57
N PHE A 85 -0.59 -14.14 1.61
CA PHE A 85 -1.82 -13.37 1.54
C PHE A 85 -1.60 -11.91 1.94
N PRO A 86 -1.89 -10.93 1.06
CA PRO A 86 -1.82 -9.52 1.40
C PRO A 86 -3.02 -9.15 2.27
N ILE A 87 -2.78 -8.71 3.50
CA ILE A 87 -3.82 -8.34 4.48
C ILE A 87 -4.12 -6.85 4.40
N VAL A 88 -3.08 -6.03 4.53
CA VAL A 88 -3.17 -4.58 4.35
C VAL A 88 -2.80 -4.25 2.92
N VAL A 89 -3.71 -3.61 2.21
CA VAL A 89 -3.61 -3.37 0.76
C VAL A 89 -4.00 -1.94 0.42
N HIS A 90 -3.66 -1.48 -0.76
CA HIS A 90 -4.28 -0.29 -1.34
C HIS A 90 -5.73 -0.62 -1.73
N SER A 91 -6.65 0.36 -1.70
CA SER A 91 -8.07 0.15 -2.05
C SER A 91 -8.30 -0.33 -3.50
N GLY A 92 -7.27 -0.40 -4.30
CA GLY A 92 -7.29 -0.97 -5.64
C GLY A 92 -6.82 -0.02 -6.73
N ASN A 93 -6.85 -0.51 -7.95
CA ASN A 93 -6.45 0.19 -9.16
C ASN A 93 -7.39 -0.14 -10.32
N THR A 94 -7.56 0.80 -11.23
CA THR A 94 -8.29 0.58 -12.47
C THR A 94 -7.55 1.18 -13.66
N ASN A 95 -7.64 0.52 -14.80
CA ASN A 95 -7.16 1.03 -16.09
C ASN A 95 -8.19 1.92 -16.79
N LEU A 96 -9.32 2.19 -16.16
CA LEU A 96 -10.41 3.02 -16.69
C LEU A 96 -10.08 4.51 -16.53
N TYR A 97 -9.04 4.97 -17.18
CA TYR A 97 -8.61 6.37 -17.14
C TYR A 97 -9.75 7.33 -17.48
N ARG A 98 -9.80 8.47 -16.77
CA ARG A 98 -10.83 9.52 -16.88
C ARG A 98 -12.23 9.11 -16.39
N ARG A 99 -12.41 7.93 -15.83
CA ARG A 99 -13.67 7.53 -15.19
C ARG A 99 -13.68 7.92 -13.71
N PRO A 100 -14.85 8.11 -13.10
CA PRO A 100 -14.96 8.45 -11.67
C PRO A 100 -14.20 7.47 -10.78
N ILE A 101 -14.27 6.17 -11.07
CA ILE A 101 -13.58 5.12 -10.34
C ILE A 101 -12.05 5.28 -10.36
N HIS A 102 -11.48 5.71 -11.48
CA HIS A 102 -10.06 6.01 -11.56
C HIS A 102 -9.69 7.19 -10.65
N GLN A 103 -10.54 8.23 -10.61
CA GLN A 103 -10.32 9.38 -9.74
C GLN A 103 -10.32 8.99 -8.26
N LEU A 104 -11.18 8.05 -7.85
CA LEU A 104 -11.16 7.51 -6.49
C LEU A 104 -9.85 6.77 -6.20
N SER A 105 -9.38 5.94 -7.13
CA SER A 105 -8.18 5.10 -6.93
C SER A 105 -6.88 5.88 -6.81
N ILE A 106 -6.82 7.13 -7.25
CA ILE A 106 -5.60 7.97 -7.19
C ILE A 106 -5.58 8.94 -6.01
N ARG A 107 -6.66 8.97 -5.22
CA ARG A 107 -6.76 9.83 -4.03
C ARG A 107 -5.88 9.33 -2.90
N THR A 108 -5.51 10.25 -2.03
CA THR A 108 -4.78 9.92 -0.80
C THR A 108 -5.60 9.03 0.12
N SER A 109 -6.91 9.23 0.18
CA SER A 109 -7.82 8.39 0.99
C SER A 109 -7.96 6.95 0.49
N ALA A 110 -7.54 6.64 -0.73
CA ALA A 110 -7.52 5.29 -1.28
C ALA A 110 -6.26 4.49 -0.87
N ALA A 111 -5.33 5.11 -0.17
CA ALA A 111 -4.06 4.54 0.26
C ALA A 111 -3.97 4.47 1.79
N ASN A 112 -3.11 3.61 2.31
CA ASN A 112 -2.85 3.47 3.75
C ASN A 112 -1.95 4.62 4.23
N THR A 113 -2.47 5.84 4.22
CA THR A 113 -1.73 7.06 4.58
C THR A 113 -2.68 8.08 5.24
N VAL A 114 -2.25 9.32 5.40
CA VAL A 114 -2.99 10.37 6.11
C VAL A 114 -3.55 11.40 5.13
N THR A 115 -4.79 11.81 5.32
CA THR A 115 -5.35 13.06 4.77
C THR A 115 -5.37 14.15 5.84
N VAL A 116 -5.22 15.40 5.42
CA VAL A 116 -5.28 16.58 6.29
C VAL A 116 -6.44 17.44 5.82
N ASP A 117 -7.40 17.72 6.71
CA ASP A 117 -8.68 18.40 6.39
C ASP A 117 -9.44 17.77 5.22
N GLY A 118 -9.36 16.43 5.09
CA GLY A 118 -9.97 15.69 3.99
C GLY A 118 -9.32 15.92 2.62
N ALA A 119 -8.26 16.72 2.54
CA ALA A 119 -7.57 17.03 1.28
C ALA A 119 -6.59 15.93 0.86
N ASP A 120 -6.46 15.77 -0.44
CA ASP A 120 -5.42 14.91 -1.02
C ASP A 120 -4.02 15.52 -0.83
N GLN A 121 -3.01 14.67 -0.82
CA GLN A 121 -1.62 15.09 -0.92
C GLN A 121 -1.37 15.89 -2.21
N LEU A 122 -0.34 16.73 -2.17
CA LEU A 122 0.11 17.51 -3.33
C LEU A 122 0.42 16.63 -4.54
N PRO A 123 0.40 17.20 -5.75
CA PRO A 123 0.87 16.49 -6.93
C PRO A 123 2.28 15.93 -6.73
N VAL A 124 2.52 14.71 -7.19
CA VAL A 124 3.77 13.95 -6.97
C VAL A 124 5.04 14.72 -7.32
N LYS A 125 4.99 15.58 -8.34
CA LYS A 125 6.13 16.42 -8.75
C LYS A 125 6.61 17.39 -7.66
N GLN A 126 5.75 17.73 -6.71
CA GLN A 126 6.03 18.65 -5.62
C GLN A 126 6.49 17.95 -4.35
N GLN A 127 6.41 16.62 -4.32
CA GLN A 127 6.72 15.84 -3.15
C GLN A 127 8.19 15.40 -3.12
N ASN A 128 8.80 15.52 -1.95
CA ASN A 128 10.15 15.02 -1.65
C ASN A 128 10.18 14.54 -0.21
N CYS A 129 9.77 13.30 0.01
CA CYS A 129 9.73 12.70 1.34
C CYS A 129 11.12 12.22 1.76
N ALA A 130 11.81 13.04 2.54
CA ALA A 130 13.18 12.76 2.97
C ALA A 130 13.24 11.59 3.96
N THR A 131 14.26 10.74 3.85
CA THR A 131 14.56 9.73 4.86
C THR A 131 15.28 10.41 6.04
N LEU A 132 14.68 10.32 7.22
CA LEU A 132 15.28 10.79 8.45
C LEU A 132 16.11 9.71 9.12
N GLU A 133 15.63 8.45 9.04
CA GLU A 133 16.30 7.31 9.64
C GLU A 133 15.90 6.03 8.90
N PHE A 134 16.86 5.15 8.69
CA PHE A 134 16.64 3.79 8.25
C PHE A 134 17.60 2.85 8.96
N ARG A 135 17.05 1.80 9.58
CA ARG A 135 17.82 0.69 10.16
C ARG A 135 17.14 -0.62 9.77
N ASP A 136 17.92 -1.58 9.37
CA ASP A 136 17.47 -2.95 9.11
C ASP A 136 18.35 -3.92 9.90
N GLU A 137 17.85 -4.31 11.05
CA GLU A 137 18.50 -5.18 12.00
C GLU A 137 17.80 -6.55 12.02
N PRO A 138 18.42 -7.60 12.53
CA PRO A 138 17.82 -8.95 12.57
C PRO A 138 16.44 -9.00 13.24
N GLU A 139 16.21 -8.15 14.24
CA GLU A 139 14.98 -8.15 15.03
C GLU A 139 14.00 -7.06 14.64
N MET A 140 14.49 -5.97 14.03
CA MET A 140 13.67 -4.80 13.74
C MET A 140 14.11 -4.11 12.45
N LEU A 141 13.13 -3.72 11.64
CA LEU A 141 13.30 -2.73 10.61
C LEU A 141 12.68 -1.42 11.10
N LEU A 142 13.41 -0.33 11.03
CA LEU A 142 12.94 1.03 11.33
C LEU A 142 13.12 1.92 10.10
N LEU A 143 12.05 2.59 9.69
CA LEU A 143 12.07 3.61 8.66
C LEU A 143 11.31 4.83 9.15
N ARG A 144 11.97 6.00 9.13
CA ARG A 144 11.36 7.29 9.44
C ARG A 144 11.49 8.24 8.26
N LYS A 145 10.39 8.85 7.86
CA LYS A 145 10.30 9.74 6.70
C LYS A 145 9.64 11.05 7.07
N ASP A 146 10.25 12.14 6.61
CA ASP A 146 9.61 13.45 6.63
C ASP A 146 8.66 13.57 5.42
N MET A 147 7.38 13.75 5.69
CA MET A 147 6.33 13.83 4.68
C MET A 147 5.76 15.25 4.52
N ARG A 148 6.33 16.29 5.13
CA ARG A 148 5.79 17.65 5.05
C ARG A 148 5.60 18.13 3.63
N SER A 149 6.52 17.80 2.73
CA SER A 149 6.43 18.15 1.31
C SER A 149 5.27 17.50 0.56
N ALA A 150 4.60 16.52 1.16
CA ALA A 150 3.43 15.88 0.54
C ALA A 150 2.14 16.67 0.77
N TYR A 151 2.13 17.68 1.63
CA TYR A 151 0.92 18.41 2.02
C TYR A 151 1.01 19.90 1.70
N SER A 152 -0.11 20.51 1.36
CA SER A 152 -0.21 21.96 1.12
C SER A 152 -0.37 22.77 2.41
N GLN A 153 -0.84 22.12 3.47
CA GLN A 153 -1.02 22.73 4.77
C GLN A 153 0.35 23.06 5.41
N PRO A 154 0.47 24.17 6.14
CA PRO A 154 1.73 24.56 6.78
C PRO A 154 2.02 23.64 7.98
N MET A 155 2.68 22.52 7.69
CA MET A 155 3.01 21.50 8.68
C MET A 155 4.35 21.82 9.37
N LYS A 156 4.34 21.94 10.69
CA LYS A 156 5.57 21.99 11.49
C LYS A 156 6.23 20.60 11.52
N THR A 157 5.42 19.57 11.69
CA THR A 157 5.86 18.17 11.73
C THR A 157 4.89 17.30 10.95
N MET A 158 5.39 16.44 10.09
CA MET A 158 4.67 15.34 9.45
C MET A 158 5.67 14.21 9.21
N ILE A 159 5.86 13.38 10.23
CA ILE A 159 6.82 12.28 10.21
C ILE A 159 6.04 10.97 10.33
N ARG A 160 6.21 10.10 9.34
CA ARG A 160 5.73 8.72 9.41
C ARG A 160 6.88 7.79 9.76
N THR A 161 6.65 6.95 10.76
CA THR A 161 7.58 5.92 11.21
C THR A 161 6.94 4.55 11.01
N PHE A 162 7.68 3.66 10.38
CA PHE A 162 7.41 2.23 10.38
C PHE A 162 8.45 1.53 11.24
N ALA A 163 7.99 0.78 12.24
CA ALA A 163 8.82 -0.13 13.00
C ALA A 163 8.25 -1.55 12.88
N TRP A 164 8.93 -2.40 12.12
CA TRP A 164 8.54 -3.81 12.01
C TRP A 164 9.40 -4.66 12.93
N LEU A 165 8.77 -5.14 14.01
CA LEU A 165 9.35 -6.07 14.98
C LEU A 165 9.24 -7.48 14.39
N LYS A 166 10.31 -7.94 13.74
CA LYS A 166 10.31 -9.13 12.86
C LYS A 166 9.94 -10.40 13.62
N LYS A 167 10.53 -10.62 14.79
CA LYS A 167 10.26 -11.80 15.62
C LYS A 167 8.82 -11.89 16.15
N GLN A 168 8.21 -10.74 16.47
CA GLN A 168 6.83 -10.66 16.95
C GLN A 168 5.82 -10.58 15.80
N ASN A 169 6.30 -10.50 14.56
CA ASN A 169 5.48 -10.24 13.37
C ASN A 169 4.54 -9.05 13.58
N ARG A 170 5.06 -7.98 14.16
CA ARG A 170 4.31 -6.77 14.54
C ARG A 170 4.80 -5.57 13.78
N LEU A 171 3.91 -4.93 13.03
CA LEU A 171 4.17 -3.64 12.41
C LEU A 171 3.55 -2.53 13.27
N VAL A 172 4.36 -1.55 13.65
CA VAL A 172 3.94 -0.31 14.29
C VAL A 172 4.03 0.79 13.24
N VAL A 173 2.93 1.49 13.02
CA VAL A 173 2.87 2.69 12.18
C VAL A 173 2.59 3.87 13.09
N MET A 174 3.46 4.86 13.07
CA MET A 174 3.34 6.04 13.93
C MET A 174 3.45 7.31 13.09
N ASP A 175 2.43 8.14 13.19
CA ASP A 175 2.39 9.46 12.57
C ASP A 175 2.55 10.56 13.64
N GLN A 176 3.60 11.34 13.52
CA GLN A 176 3.83 12.51 14.33
C GLN A 176 3.46 13.74 13.51
N MET A 177 2.40 14.44 13.93
CA MET A 177 1.79 15.52 13.16
C MET A 177 1.60 16.76 14.03
N SER A 178 2.00 17.92 13.51
CA SER A 178 1.67 19.21 14.11
C SER A 178 1.62 20.28 13.03
N SER A 179 0.76 21.28 13.23
CA SER A 179 0.65 22.42 12.34
C SER A 179 1.59 23.56 12.78
N GLU A 180 1.96 24.43 11.85
CA GLU A 180 2.61 25.70 12.16
C GLU A 180 1.60 26.76 12.59
N LYS A 181 0.41 26.72 12.01
CA LYS A 181 -0.67 27.70 12.23
C LYS A 181 -2.02 27.00 12.18
N GLY A 182 -2.86 27.27 13.18
CA GLY A 182 -4.22 26.76 13.24
C GLY A 182 -4.33 25.30 13.68
N THR A 183 -5.53 24.76 13.57
CA THR A 183 -5.89 23.37 13.89
C THR A 183 -6.29 22.66 12.62
N PHE A 184 -5.75 21.47 12.39
CA PHE A 184 -6.10 20.61 11.26
C PHE A 184 -6.70 19.29 11.74
N GLU A 185 -7.63 18.75 10.97
CA GLU A 185 -8.10 17.38 11.11
C GLU A 185 -7.11 16.43 10.41
N PHE A 186 -6.58 15.46 11.15
CA PHE A 186 -5.77 14.38 10.59
C PHE A 186 -6.57 13.10 10.57
N ARG A 187 -6.64 12.46 9.41
CA ARG A 187 -7.32 11.17 9.25
C ARG A 187 -6.39 10.16 8.62
N ALA A 188 -6.00 9.14 9.40
CA ALA A 188 -5.25 8.00 8.90
C ALA A 188 -6.22 6.98 8.30
N HIS A 189 -5.86 6.45 7.14
CA HIS A 189 -6.62 5.43 6.42
C HIS A 189 -5.89 4.09 6.47
N LEU A 190 -6.66 3.01 6.66
CA LEU A 190 -6.17 1.64 6.63
C LEU A 190 -7.15 0.78 5.82
N HIS A 191 -6.69 0.17 4.75
CA HIS A 191 -7.49 -0.67 3.88
C HIS A 191 -7.12 -2.14 4.08
N LEU A 192 -8.12 -2.97 4.36
CA LEU A 192 -7.95 -4.40 4.55
C LEU A 192 -8.49 -5.17 3.34
N ASN A 193 -7.83 -6.26 3.02
CA ASN A 193 -8.20 -7.09 1.88
C ASN A 193 -9.48 -7.88 2.16
N ASN A 194 -10.52 -7.60 1.40
CA ASN A 194 -11.77 -8.35 1.40
C ASN A 194 -12.30 -8.57 -0.03
N MET A 195 -11.40 -8.67 -1.00
CA MET A 195 -11.75 -8.75 -2.43
C MET A 195 -12.67 -9.92 -2.78
N ARG A 196 -12.69 -10.98 -1.98
CA ARG A 196 -13.55 -12.15 -2.18
C ARG A 196 -14.75 -12.20 -1.24
N HIS A 197 -14.92 -11.18 -0.40
CA HIS A 197 -15.98 -11.11 0.62
C HIS A 197 -15.95 -12.29 1.60
N ASP A 198 -14.77 -12.87 1.84
CA ASP A 198 -14.52 -14.02 2.71
C ASP A 198 -13.77 -13.62 4.01
N ALA A 199 -13.50 -12.34 4.17
CA ALA A 199 -12.95 -11.79 5.41
C ALA A 199 -14.03 -11.19 6.30
N SER A 200 -13.76 -11.18 7.60
CA SER A 200 -14.56 -10.48 8.60
C SER A 200 -13.70 -9.54 9.44
N LEU A 201 -14.28 -8.43 9.87
CA LEU A 201 -13.65 -7.51 10.81
C LEU A 201 -14.53 -7.36 12.04
N LYS A 202 -14.05 -7.83 13.17
CA LYS A 202 -14.73 -7.73 14.46
C LYS A 202 -14.15 -6.58 15.25
N LYS A 203 -14.98 -5.61 15.60
CA LYS A 203 -14.63 -4.56 16.55
C LYS A 203 -14.62 -5.17 17.96
N LEU A 204 -13.49 -5.12 18.63
CA LEU A 204 -13.33 -5.59 20.02
C LEU A 204 -13.54 -4.44 21.00
N THR A 205 -12.99 -3.28 20.71
CA THR A 205 -13.18 -2.01 21.43
C THR A 205 -13.17 -0.85 20.42
N GLU A 206 -13.36 0.38 20.90
CA GLU A 206 -13.25 1.59 20.05
C GLU A 206 -11.85 1.74 19.38
N LYS A 207 -10.84 1.05 19.90
CA LYS A 207 -9.44 1.14 19.48
C LYS A 207 -8.83 -0.20 19.09
N SER A 208 -9.62 -1.26 19.04
CA SER A 208 -9.09 -2.62 18.81
C SER A 208 -10.03 -3.43 17.93
N PHE A 209 -9.44 -4.05 16.90
CA PHE A 209 -10.17 -4.81 15.90
C PHE A 209 -9.46 -6.13 15.62
N HIS A 210 -10.23 -7.14 15.22
CA HIS A 210 -9.73 -8.43 14.79
C HIS A 210 -10.24 -8.72 13.38
N TYR A 211 -9.31 -8.70 12.43
CA TYR A 211 -9.54 -9.12 11.06
C TYR A 211 -9.25 -10.60 10.93
N VAL A 212 -10.18 -11.33 10.33
CA VAL A 212 -10.10 -12.79 10.12
C VAL A 212 -10.40 -13.09 8.67
N HIS A 213 -9.49 -13.82 8.05
CA HIS A 213 -9.62 -14.38 6.70
C HIS A 213 -9.14 -15.82 6.74
N PRO A 214 -9.63 -16.76 5.87
CA PRO A 214 -9.22 -18.17 5.89
C PRO A 214 -7.71 -18.41 5.77
N LYS A 215 -6.96 -17.45 5.22
CA LYS A 215 -5.50 -17.56 5.05
C LYS A 215 -4.67 -16.80 6.07
N ALA A 216 -5.24 -15.85 6.78
CA ALA A 216 -4.49 -14.99 7.68
C ALA A 216 -5.39 -14.25 8.68
N GLU A 217 -4.84 -13.92 9.83
CA GLU A 217 -5.49 -13.07 10.84
C GLU A 217 -4.61 -11.86 11.14
N LEU A 218 -5.25 -10.75 11.50
CA LEU A 218 -4.57 -9.54 11.94
C LEU A 218 -5.30 -8.92 13.14
N ARG A 219 -4.56 -8.66 14.21
CA ARG A 219 -5.04 -7.80 15.29
C ARG A 219 -4.58 -6.39 15.07
N ILE A 220 -5.52 -5.45 15.08
CA ILE A 220 -5.28 -4.04 14.88
C ILE A 220 -5.55 -3.31 16.18
N GLN A 221 -4.61 -2.47 16.60
CA GLN A 221 -4.77 -1.61 17.77
C GLN A 221 -4.37 -0.19 17.41
N THR A 222 -5.18 0.79 17.80
CA THR A 222 -4.98 2.20 17.53
C THR A 222 -4.90 2.99 18.83
N ASN A 223 -4.26 4.14 18.81
CA ASN A 223 -4.22 5.06 19.95
C ASN A 223 -5.45 5.98 20.02
N ALA A 224 -6.21 6.09 18.94
CA ALA A 224 -7.45 6.86 18.83
C ALA A 224 -8.63 5.97 18.43
N PRO A 225 -9.87 6.38 18.72
CA PRO A 225 -11.05 5.69 18.20
C PRO A 225 -11.06 5.66 16.67
N CYS A 226 -11.55 4.55 16.09
CA CYS A 226 -11.65 4.37 14.66
C CYS A 226 -13.09 4.19 14.21
N THR A 227 -13.42 4.76 13.05
CA THR A 227 -14.62 4.44 12.31
C THR A 227 -14.30 3.33 11.32
N VAL A 228 -15.19 2.34 11.24
CA VAL A 228 -15.09 1.26 10.25
C VAL A 228 -16.17 1.46 9.22
N SER A 229 -15.82 1.47 7.97
CA SER A 229 -16.75 1.43 6.85
C SER A 229 -16.47 0.24 5.97
N SER A 230 -17.49 -0.34 5.38
CA SER A 230 -17.37 -1.39 4.40
C SER A 230 -17.92 -0.93 3.06
N GLY A 231 -17.20 -1.16 2.03
CA GLY A 231 -17.57 -0.74 0.70
C GLY A 231 -16.89 -1.58 -0.38
N TYR A 232 -17.16 -1.48 -1.72
CA TYR A 232 -16.47 -2.19 -2.82
C TYR A 232 -15.11 -1.57 -3.09
N THR A 233 -14.08 -2.38 -3.30
CA THR A 233 -12.79 -1.87 -3.72
C THR A 233 -12.84 -1.43 -5.19
N VAL A 234 -11.97 -0.52 -5.54
CA VAL A 234 -11.77 -0.12 -6.95
C VAL A 234 -11.43 -1.32 -7.83
N SER A 235 -10.78 -2.34 -7.28
CA SER A 235 -10.41 -3.57 -8.00
C SER A 235 -11.61 -4.44 -8.32
N ASP A 236 -12.61 -4.50 -7.46
CA ASP A 236 -13.85 -5.27 -7.68
C ASP A 236 -14.65 -4.67 -8.84
N ILE A 237 -14.71 -3.35 -8.92
CA ILE A 237 -15.43 -2.62 -9.95
C ILE A 237 -14.67 -2.62 -11.28
N GLY A 238 -13.34 -2.61 -11.25
CA GLY A 238 -12.49 -2.58 -12.44
C GLY A 238 -12.59 -3.83 -13.34
N SER A 239 -13.14 -4.92 -12.83
CA SER A 239 -13.40 -6.14 -13.59
C SER A 239 -14.76 -6.17 -14.28
N ILE A 240 -15.68 -5.28 -13.91
CA ILE A 240 -17.06 -5.22 -14.43
C ILE A 240 -17.17 -4.06 -15.42
N TRP A 241 -17.24 -4.39 -16.69
CA TRP A 241 -17.37 -3.42 -17.78
C TRP A 241 -18.84 -3.03 -18.00
N ASN A 242 -19.42 -2.23 -17.08
CA ASN A 242 -20.76 -1.65 -17.24
C ASN A 242 -20.84 -0.28 -16.59
N GLU A 243 -21.02 0.79 -17.37
CA GLU A 243 -21.02 2.17 -16.89
C GLU A 243 -22.09 2.45 -15.80
N LYS A 244 -23.26 1.86 -15.93
CA LYS A 244 -24.37 2.05 -14.97
C LYS A 244 -24.11 1.31 -13.67
N LEU A 245 -23.51 0.12 -13.73
CA LEU A 245 -23.11 -0.64 -12.56
C LEU A 245 -21.93 0.05 -11.84
N GLN A 246 -20.96 0.56 -12.57
CA GLN A 246 -19.83 1.29 -12.02
C GLN A 246 -20.24 2.54 -11.24
N GLN A 247 -21.23 3.29 -11.70
CA GLN A 247 -21.74 4.45 -10.98
C GLN A 247 -22.48 4.00 -9.71
N ALA A 248 -23.36 3.01 -9.81
CA ALA A 248 -24.15 2.52 -8.68
C ALA A 248 -23.30 1.82 -7.61
N GLU A 249 -22.17 1.23 -8.00
CA GLU A 249 -21.26 0.53 -7.07
C GLU A 249 -20.15 1.43 -6.53
N ALA A 250 -19.71 2.45 -7.26
CA ALA A 250 -18.90 3.54 -6.71
C ALA A 250 -19.61 4.28 -5.56
N ASP A 251 -20.93 4.37 -5.65
CA ASP A 251 -21.77 4.97 -4.60
C ASP A 251 -21.99 4.02 -3.40
N ARG A 252 -21.76 2.72 -3.55
CA ARG A 252 -21.94 1.71 -2.49
C ARG A 252 -20.67 1.33 -1.74
N GLY A 253 -19.57 1.80 -2.21
CA GLY A 253 -18.19 1.58 -1.76
C GLY A 253 -17.86 0.55 -0.67
N ASN A 254 -16.91 -0.37 -0.80
CA ASN A 254 -16.48 -1.39 0.19
C ASN A 254 -15.01 -1.27 0.60
N THR A 255 -14.69 -0.40 1.49
CA THR A 255 -13.37 -0.33 2.11
C THR A 255 -13.52 -0.50 3.61
N PHE A 256 -12.80 -1.43 4.23
CA PHE A 256 -12.60 -1.38 5.67
C PHE A 256 -11.59 -0.27 5.95
N VAL A 257 -11.97 0.74 6.66
CA VAL A 257 -11.11 1.85 7.09
C VAL A 257 -10.93 1.81 8.59
#